data_4ea68cbc48db04f16414398280feb0cd
#
_entry.id   4ea68cbc48db04f16414398280feb0cd
#
_cell.length_a   1.000
_cell.length_b   1.000
_cell.length_c   1.000
_cell.angle_alpha   90.00
_cell.angle_beta   90.00
_cell.angle_gamma   90.00
#
_symmetry.space_group_name_H-M   'P 1'
#
loop_
_entity.id
_entity.type
_entity.pdbx_description
1 polymer ?
#
loop_
_entity_poly.entity_id
_entity_poly.type
_entity_poly.pdbx_seq_one_letter_code
_entity_poly.pdbx_strand_id
1 'polypeptide(L)'
;FLRQDIDFVQGRTVLEEAQQAFEEIKSLELQLDEVNHQLATRTDYESDAYSAIIEDLSDLTHRYELIGGYNYQGETEKILQGLGFKRADFDKKTETFSGGWRMRIELAKLLLQTNDVLLLDEPTNHLDIESIIWLEQFLNQYSGAVVIVSHDKMFLDNVTNRSIEISLGRIYDYNKPYSQYLVLRSELKELQLNAQKNQEKQIQQTERLIEKFRAKASKATMAQSLIKKLDKIDRIEVDEDDNSVMKLRFPISVTPGKVVLEIDGVSKSYGDNQVLSEIDLLIERDSKTAFVGQNGQGKSTLAKIIVAELEASNGLVKLGHNVQIGYFAQNQAEYLDGSKTVLDTMIDAANETNRAKVRDILGSFLFRGEEVDKFVRVLSGGERNRLALAKLLLQPLNVLVMDEPTNHLDIKSKNVLKQALQSFEGTLLLVSHDRDFLQGLTNKVYEFKDQKINEYLGDIDFYLEQRKVQDFRAIEKKQQVKTEKKGQSNQKPALDYQQQKAHKSLQNKLSNLETKISDLEKLIASKDKSLEDNYEKTAADSAFFDRYQKDKKDLQQAMKDWEKVSLDLELF
;
A
#
# COMPACT_ATOMS: atom_id res chain seq x y z
N PHE A 1 -0.90 11.71 -17.19
CA PHE A 1 -1.86 11.79 -16.06
C PHE A 1 -2.85 10.62 -16.14
N LEU A 2 -2.95 9.83 -15.07
CA LEU A 2 -3.88 8.70 -14.97
C LEU A 2 -5.31 9.24 -14.79
N ARG A 3 -6.22 8.93 -15.73
CA ARG A 3 -7.63 9.31 -15.64
C ARG A 3 -8.41 8.24 -14.88
N GLN A 4 -9.34 8.66 -14.02
CA GLN A 4 -10.21 7.74 -13.26
C GLN A 4 -11.44 7.28 -14.07
N ASP A 5 -11.89 8.10 -15.02
CA ASP A 5 -12.97 7.73 -15.95
C ASP A 5 -12.37 7.23 -17.26
N ILE A 6 -12.67 5.97 -17.59
CA ILE A 6 -12.07 5.27 -18.72
C ILE A 6 -13.15 4.88 -19.72
N ASP A 7 -13.08 5.52 -20.89
CA ASP A 7 -13.85 5.13 -22.08
C ASP A 7 -12.90 4.50 -23.10
N PHE A 8 -12.89 3.17 -23.17
CA PHE A 8 -12.16 2.47 -24.23
C PHE A 8 -12.96 2.41 -25.52
N VAL A 9 -12.24 2.46 -26.63
CA VAL A 9 -12.81 2.15 -27.95
C VAL A 9 -13.19 0.67 -27.97
N GLN A 10 -14.46 0.38 -28.29
CA GLN A 10 -14.97 -0.99 -28.33
C GLN A 10 -14.26 -1.84 -29.39
N GLY A 11 -14.05 -3.11 -29.10
CA GLY A 11 -13.53 -4.12 -30.00
C GLY A 11 -12.04 -4.38 -29.93
N ARG A 12 -11.23 -3.55 -29.22
CA ARG A 12 -9.79 -3.76 -29.06
C ARG A 12 -9.46 -4.81 -28.00
N THR A 13 -8.39 -5.56 -28.24
CA THR A 13 -7.79 -6.47 -27.26
C THR A 13 -6.98 -5.70 -26.21
N VAL A 14 -6.64 -6.37 -25.09
CA VAL A 14 -5.79 -5.79 -24.04
C VAL A 14 -4.45 -5.35 -24.61
N LEU A 15 -3.83 -6.18 -25.45
CA LEU A 15 -2.54 -5.87 -26.07
C LEU A 15 -2.63 -4.67 -27.03
N GLU A 16 -3.63 -4.67 -27.92
CA GLU A 16 -3.84 -3.57 -28.87
C GLU A 16 -4.11 -2.25 -28.16
N GLU A 17 -4.88 -2.26 -27.06
CA GLU A 17 -5.16 -1.06 -26.29
C GLU A 17 -3.91 -0.56 -25.55
N ALA A 18 -3.12 -1.42 -24.92
CA ALA A 18 -1.87 -1.04 -24.27
C ALA A 18 -0.87 -0.46 -25.27
N GLN A 19 -0.79 -1.02 -26.48
CA GLN A 19 0.09 -0.55 -27.56
C GLN A 19 -0.31 0.80 -28.16
N GLN A 20 -1.45 1.39 -27.76
CA GLN A 20 -1.76 2.78 -28.13
C GLN A 20 -0.76 3.79 -27.53
N ALA A 21 -0.01 3.39 -26.50
CA ALA A 21 1.10 4.19 -25.98
C ALA A 21 2.20 4.48 -27.03
N PHE A 22 2.28 3.68 -28.10
CA PHE A 22 3.30 3.72 -29.15
C PHE A 22 2.75 4.17 -30.49
N GLU A 23 1.92 5.19 -30.53
CA GLU A 23 1.35 5.71 -31.78
C GLU A 23 2.42 6.13 -32.79
N GLU A 24 3.53 6.73 -32.32
CA GLU A 24 4.64 7.13 -33.20
C GLU A 24 5.33 5.91 -33.82
N ILE A 25 5.57 4.83 -33.06
CA ILE A 25 6.16 3.59 -33.57
C ILE A 25 5.25 2.97 -34.62
N LYS A 26 3.95 2.88 -34.36
CA LYS A 26 2.97 2.35 -35.33
C LYS A 26 2.89 3.19 -36.61
N SER A 27 2.98 4.51 -36.48
CA SER A 27 3.03 5.39 -37.64
C SER A 27 4.28 5.15 -38.48
N LEU A 28 5.44 4.92 -37.84
CA LEU A 28 6.67 4.59 -38.54
C LEU A 28 6.63 3.18 -39.17
N GLU A 29 6.01 2.21 -38.51
CA GLU A 29 5.78 0.87 -39.11
C GLU A 29 4.98 0.97 -40.42
N LEU A 30 3.90 1.73 -40.45
CA LEU A 30 3.10 1.95 -41.67
C LEU A 30 3.91 2.66 -42.75
N GLN A 31 4.75 3.63 -42.40
CA GLN A 31 5.61 4.32 -43.37
C GLN A 31 6.69 3.39 -43.91
N LEU A 32 7.30 2.56 -43.07
CA LEU A 32 8.28 1.55 -43.47
C LEU A 32 7.67 0.50 -44.42
N ASP A 33 6.44 0.04 -44.13
CA ASP A 33 5.71 -0.90 -44.96
C ASP A 33 5.40 -0.29 -46.34
N GLU A 34 4.94 0.98 -46.36
CA GLU A 34 4.66 1.71 -47.60
C GLU A 34 5.93 1.86 -48.47
N VAL A 35 7.05 2.31 -47.85
CA VAL A 35 8.33 2.48 -48.53
C VAL A 35 8.87 1.12 -49.06
N ASN A 36 8.76 0.05 -48.26
CA ASN A 36 9.13 -1.29 -48.68
C ASN A 36 8.26 -1.79 -49.83
N HIS A 37 6.96 -1.52 -49.82
CA HIS A 37 6.04 -1.87 -50.92
C HIS A 37 6.41 -1.12 -52.20
N GLN A 38 6.73 0.17 -52.09
CA GLN A 38 7.19 0.97 -53.25
C GLN A 38 8.48 0.42 -53.83
N LEU A 39 9.47 0.06 -53.01
CA LEU A 39 10.73 -0.55 -53.46
C LEU A 39 10.51 -1.91 -54.12
N ALA A 40 9.58 -2.72 -53.63
CA ALA A 40 9.28 -4.04 -54.22
C ALA A 40 8.55 -3.99 -55.57
N THR A 41 7.80 -2.91 -55.84
CA THR A 41 6.96 -2.78 -57.04
C THR A 41 7.65 -2.00 -58.16
N ARG A 42 8.66 -1.20 -57.86
CA ARG A 42 9.40 -0.39 -58.86
C ARG A 42 10.45 -1.20 -59.57
N THR A 43 10.68 -0.87 -60.82
CA THR A 43 11.68 -1.53 -61.69
C THR A 43 12.76 -0.57 -62.22
N ASP A 44 12.67 0.72 -61.85
CA ASP A 44 13.56 1.80 -62.30
C ASP A 44 14.73 2.03 -61.34
N TYR A 45 15.52 0.99 -61.10
CA TYR A 45 16.59 0.91 -60.08
C TYR A 45 17.70 1.96 -60.21
N GLU A 46 17.89 2.57 -61.39
CA GLU A 46 18.93 3.57 -61.67
C GLU A 46 18.38 5.00 -61.57
N SER A 47 17.12 5.21 -61.19
CA SER A 47 16.52 6.55 -61.13
C SER A 47 16.86 7.27 -59.81
N ASP A 48 16.99 8.61 -59.88
CA ASP A 48 17.16 9.44 -58.68
C ASP A 48 15.98 9.25 -57.68
N ALA A 49 14.79 8.97 -58.23
CA ALA A 49 13.59 8.73 -57.41
C ALA A 49 13.68 7.39 -56.66
N TYR A 50 14.31 6.34 -57.22
CA TYR A 50 14.55 5.10 -56.51
C TYR A 50 15.60 5.25 -55.41
N SER A 51 16.66 6.02 -55.68
CA SER A 51 17.70 6.34 -54.71
C SER A 51 17.15 7.14 -53.54
N ALA A 52 16.25 8.11 -53.75
CA ALA A 52 15.58 8.88 -52.69
C ALA A 52 14.74 7.97 -51.78
N ILE A 53 14.03 6.97 -52.33
CA ILE A 53 13.25 6.01 -51.52
C ILE A 53 14.15 5.12 -50.65
N ILE A 54 15.34 4.76 -51.10
CA ILE A 54 16.32 4.02 -50.29
C ILE A 54 16.84 4.89 -49.13
N GLU A 55 17.07 6.18 -49.39
CA GLU A 55 17.49 7.13 -48.36
C GLU A 55 16.36 7.31 -47.29
N ASP A 56 15.12 7.48 -47.73
CA ASP A 56 13.94 7.53 -46.85
C ASP A 56 13.81 6.25 -46.00
N LEU A 57 14.02 5.06 -46.59
CA LEU A 57 14.00 3.78 -45.85
C LEU A 57 15.07 3.73 -44.77
N SER A 58 16.27 4.21 -45.08
CA SER A 58 17.38 4.26 -44.13
C SER A 58 17.06 5.18 -42.95
N ASP A 59 16.55 6.38 -43.23
CA ASP A 59 16.20 7.35 -42.24
C ASP A 59 15.04 6.88 -41.33
N LEU A 60 13.98 6.33 -41.92
CA LEU A 60 12.85 5.75 -41.18
C LEU A 60 13.28 4.57 -40.33
N THR A 61 14.16 3.67 -40.85
CA THR A 61 14.67 2.54 -40.09
C THR A 61 15.52 2.99 -38.90
N HIS A 62 16.40 3.98 -39.12
CA HIS A 62 17.21 4.54 -38.06
C HIS A 62 16.34 5.19 -36.98
N ARG A 63 15.32 5.95 -37.38
CA ARG A 63 14.36 6.58 -36.43
C ARG A 63 13.58 5.51 -35.66
N TYR A 64 13.11 4.45 -36.32
CA TYR A 64 12.42 3.31 -35.70
C TYR A 64 13.29 2.59 -34.67
N GLU A 65 14.58 2.41 -34.97
CA GLU A 65 15.53 1.81 -34.02
C GLU A 65 15.79 2.71 -32.83
N LEU A 66 15.98 4.03 -33.04
CA LEU A 66 16.22 5.00 -31.96
C LEU A 66 15.07 5.08 -30.93
N ILE A 67 13.83 4.94 -31.38
CA ILE A 67 12.66 4.97 -30.48
C ILE A 67 12.29 3.59 -29.91
N GLY A 68 13.14 2.57 -30.15
CA GLY A 68 12.95 1.22 -29.59
C GLY A 68 11.89 0.36 -30.29
N GLY A 69 11.61 0.62 -31.57
CA GLY A 69 10.59 -0.07 -32.36
C GLY A 69 10.69 -1.60 -32.37
N TYR A 70 11.87 -2.19 -32.21
CA TYR A 70 12.03 -3.64 -32.15
C TYR A 70 11.67 -4.27 -30.80
N ASN A 71 11.58 -3.49 -29.72
CA ASN A 71 11.41 -4.00 -28.36
C ASN A 71 10.04 -3.69 -27.72
N TYR A 72 9.24 -2.80 -28.34
CA TYR A 72 8.01 -2.30 -27.71
C TYR A 72 6.98 -3.40 -27.38
N GLN A 73 6.92 -4.47 -28.17
CA GLN A 73 6.02 -5.60 -27.89
C GLN A 73 6.43 -6.34 -26.62
N GLY A 74 7.72 -6.62 -26.45
CA GLY A 74 8.25 -7.29 -25.26
C GLY A 74 8.09 -6.46 -24.01
N GLU A 75 8.27 -5.14 -24.11
CA GLU A 75 8.04 -4.22 -22.99
C GLU A 75 6.55 -4.14 -22.63
N THR A 76 5.66 -4.09 -23.62
CA THR A 76 4.21 -4.15 -23.38
C THR A 76 3.82 -5.42 -22.62
N GLU A 77 4.27 -6.60 -23.08
CA GLU A 77 4.01 -7.87 -22.41
C GLU A 77 4.54 -7.87 -20.97
N LYS A 78 5.75 -7.37 -20.76
CA LYS A 78 6.38 -7.31 -19.43
C LYS A 78 5.59 -6.42 -18.46
N ILE A 79 5.15 -5.24 -18.88
CA ILE A 79 4.36 -4.31 -18.05
C ILE A 79 2.97 -4.90 -17.77
N LEU A 80 2.29 -5.43 -18.76
CA LEU A 80 0.99 -6.08 -18.57
C LEU A 80 1.08 -7.26 -17.58
N GLN A 81 2.11 -8.11 -17.70
CA GLN A 81 2.33 -9.21 -16.76
C GLN A 81 2.60 -8.70 -15.33
N GLY A 82 3.40 -7.66 -15.20
CA GLY A 82 3.67 -7.01 -13.92
C GLY A 82 2.41 -6.44 -13.25
N LEU A 83 1.47 -5.96 -14.04
CA LEU A 83 0.16 -5.50 -13.57
C LEU A 83 -0.87 -6.63 -13.38
N GLY A 84 -0.43 -7.91 -13.50
CA GLY A 84 -1.21 -9.08 -13.16
C GLY A 84 -1.96 -9.74 -14.31
N PHE A 85 -1.82 -9.27 -15.58
CA PHE A 85 -2.41 -9.93 -16.73
C PHE A 85 -1.64 -11.22 -17.06
N LYS A 86 -2.38 -12.28 -17.36
CA LYS A 86 -1.81 -13.52 -17.90
C LYS A 86 -1.67 -13.38 -19.43
N ARG A 87 -0.72 -14.11 -20.01
CA ARG A 87 -0.54 -14.09 -21.48
C ARG A 87 -1.81 -14.46 -22.26
N ALA A 88 -2.63 -15.35 -21.68
CA ALA A 88 -3.94 -15.72 -22.24
C ALA A 88 -4.99 -14.59 -22.22
N ASP A 89 -4.72 -13.50 -21.52
CA ASP A 89 -5.64 -12.35 -21.41
C ASP A 89 -5.33 -11.30 -22.49
N PHE A 90 -4.18 -11.34 -23.14
CA PHE A 90 -3.72 -10.31 -24.07
C PHE A 90 -4.61 -10.20 -25.31
N ASP A 91 -5.14 -11.32 -25.79
CA ASP A 91 -6.01 -11.40 -26.97
C ASP A 91 -7.50 -11.22 -26.62
N LYS A 92 -7.84 -11.09 -25.32
CA LYS A 92 -9.22 -10.83 -24.88
C LYS A 92 -9.58 -9.37 -25.09
N LYS A 93 -10.86 -9.13 -25.43
CA LYS A 93 -11.38 -7.78 -25.61
C LYS A 93 -11.45 -7.04 -24.26
N THR A 94 -11.08 -5.75 -24.26
CA THR A 94 -11.10 -4.89 -23.06
C THR A 94 -12.48 -4.81 -22.39
N GLU A 95 -13.55 -4.96 -23.15
CA GLU A 95 -14.94 -4.95 -22.67
C GLU A 95 -15.27 -6.10 -21.72
N THR A 96 -14.55 -7.23 -21.83
CA THR A 96 -14.77 -8.40 -20.98
C THR A 96 -14.20 -8.24 -19.57
N PHE A 97 -13.45 -7.16 -19.32
CA PHE A 97 -12.79 -6.90 -18.06
C PHE A 97 -13.55 -5.90 -17.19
N SER A 98 -13.44 -6.06 -15.86
CA SER A 98 -14.01 -5.11 -14.89
C SER A 98 -13.30 -3.75 -14.95
N GLY A 99 -13.93 -2.72 -14.36
CA GLY A 99 -13.34 -1.37 -14.27
C GLY A 99 -11.93 -1.34 -13.71
N GLY A 100 -11.65 -2.11 -12.66
CA GLY A 100 -10.31 -2.19 -12.08
C GLY A 100 -9.25 -2.78 -13.02
N TRP A 101 -9.62 -3.76 -13.84
CA TRP A 101 -8.72 -4.31 -14.86
C TRP A 101 -8.50 -3.31 -16.02
N ARG A 102 -9.53 -2.56 -16.40
CA ARG A 102 -9.37 -1.50 -17.41
C ARG A 102 -8.45 -0.39 -16.90
N MET A 103 -8.55 -0.03 -15.62
CA MET A 103 -7.63 0.93 -14.99
C MET A 103 -6.17 0.46 -15.06
N ARG A 104 -5.90 -0.85 -14.90
CA ARG A 104 -4.55 -1.41 -15.08
C ARG A 104 -4.04 -1.29 -16.51
N ILE A 105 -4.92 -1.38 -17.53
CA ILE A 105 -4.52 -1.15 -18.93
C ILE A 105 -4.12 0.32 -19.14
N GLU A 106 -4.89 1.27 -18.60
CA GLU A 106 -4.53 2.69 -18.66
C GLU A 106 -3.21 2.99 -17.93
N LEU A 107 -3.01 2.37 -16.77
CA LEU A 107 -1.73 2.45 -16.07
C LEU A 107 -0.60 1.88 -16.94
N ALA A 108 -0.80 0.74 -17.60
CA ALA A 108 0.18 0.15 -18.51
C ALA A 108 0.54 1.12 -19.65
N LYS A 109 -0.46 1.74 -20.29
CA LYS A 109 -0.24 2.75 -21.34
C LYS A 109 0.62 3.92 -20.86
N LEU A 110 0.36 4.39 -19.63
CA LEU A 110 1.11 5.49 -19.03
C LEU A 110 2.56 5.09 -18.72
N LEU A 111 2.79 3.86 -18.21
CA LEU A 111 4.11 3.35 -17.87
C LEU A 111 4.95 2.98 -19.11
N LEU A 112 4.32 2.70 -20.24
CA LEU A 112 4.96 2.42 -21.52
C LEU A 112 5.51 3.68 -22.19
N GLN A 113 4.97 4.85 -21.85
CA GLN A 113 5.45 6.12 -22.38
C GLN A 113 6.72 6.56 -21.64
N THR A 114 7.75 6.94 -22.39
CA THR A 114 8.98 7.52 -21.84
C THR A 114 8.78 9.00 -21.56
N ASN A 115 8.25 9.33 -20.39
CA ASN A 115 7.98 10.70 -19.99
C ASN A 115 9.07 11.21 -19.02
N ASP A 116 9.45 12.49 -19.11
CA ASP A 116 10.36 13.12 -18.14
C ASP A 116 9.74 13.22 -16.73
N VAL A 117 8.42 13.37 -16.67
CA VAL A 117 7.66 13.47 -15.42
C VAL A 117 6.42 12.58 -15.47
N LEU A 118 6.28 11.70 -14.50
CA LEU A 118 5.14 10.81 -14.31
C LEU A 118 4.29 11.29 -13.14
N LEU A 119 3.01 11.59 -13.39
CA LEU A 119 2.05 12.02 -12.38
C LEU A 119 1.07 10.87 -12.11
N LEU A 120 1.06 10.33 -10.90
CA LEU A 120 0.22 9.21 -10.47
C LEU A 120 -0.70 9.64 -9.33
N ASP A 121 -2.00 9.50 -9.55
CA ASP A 121 -3.03 9.74 -8.54
C ASP A 121 -3.66 8.42 -8.14
N GLU A 122 -3.46 8.02 -6.87
CA GLU A 122 -3.92 6.74 -6.29
C GLU A 122 -3.64 5.50 -7.17
N PRO A 123 -2.38 5.28 -7.62
CA PRO A 123 -2.08 4.21 -8.57
C PRO A 123 -2.23 2.81 -7.96
N THR A 124 -2.25 2.69 -6.63
CA THR A 124 -2.43 1.42 -5.91
C THR A 124 -3.88 0.96 -5.83
N ASN A 125 -4.84 1.87 -6.09
CA ASN A 125 -6.24 1.51 -6.13
C ASN A 125 -6.48 0.43 -7.21
N HIS A 126 -7.24 -0.60 -6.85
CA HIS A 126 -7.57 -1.74 -7.71
C HIS A 126 -6.38 -2.68 -8.07
N LEU A 127 -5.17 -2.44 -7.54
CA LEU A 127 -4.04 -3.37 -7.66
C LEU A 127 -4.06 -4.38 -6.52
N ASP A 128 -3.67 -5.60 -6.81
CA ASP A 128 -3.35 -6.59 -5.78
C ASP A 128 -1.92 -6.41 -5.25
N ILE A 129 -1.61 -7.06 -4.14
CA ILE A 129 -0.33 -6.91 -3.45
C ILE A 129 0.87 -7.20 -4.37
N GLU A 130 0.76 -8.21 -5.25
CA GLU A 130 1.83 -8.58 -6.18
C GLU A 130 2.07 -7.47 -7.22
N SER A 131 0.99 -6.94 -7.80
CA SER A 131 1.07 -5.82 -8.75
C SER A 131 1.58 -4.54 -8.08
N ILE A 132 1.25 -4.28 -6.81
CA ILE A 132 1.78 -3.14 -6.05
C ILE A 132 3.30 -3.28 -5.87
N ILE A 133 3.78 -4.46 -5.44
CA ILE A 133 5.22 -4.71 -5.26
C ILE A 133 5.97 -4.57 -6.60
N TRP A 134 5.39 -5.07 -7.68
CA TRP A 134 5.98 -4.91 -9.01
C TRP A 134 6.04 -3.43 -9.43
N LEU A 135 4.97 -2.67 -9.19
CA LEU A 135 4.93 -1.23 -9.48
C LEU A 135 5.98 -0.45 -8.67
N GLU A 136 6.17 -0.78 -7.38
CA GLU A 136 7.23 -0.22 -6.55
C GLU A 136 8.62 -0.43 -7.19
N GLN A 137 8.90 -1.67 -7.64
CA GLN A 137 10.18 -1.99 -8.29
C GLN A 137 10.36 -1.25 -9.61
N PHE A 138 9.29 -1.14 -10.41
CA PHE A 138 9.30 -0.40 -11.67
C PHE A 138 9.59 1.09 -11.45
N LEU A 139 8.87 1.73 -10.52
CA LEU A 139 9.03 3.16 -10.24
C LEU A 139 10.39 3.51 -9.62
N ASN A 140 10.97 2.62 -8.83
CA ASN A 140 12.33 2.79 -8.30
C ASN A 140 13.42 2.75 -9.38
N GLN A 141 13.14 2.14 -10.53
CA GLN A 141 14.03 2.08 -11.69
C GLN A 141 13.70 3.12 -12.77
N TYR A 142 12.63 3.90 -12.55
CA TYR A 142 12.18 4.89 -13.52
C TYR A 142 13.18 6.06 -13.61
N SER A 143 13.59 6.41 -14.83
CA SER A 143 14.64 7.42 -15.07
C SER A 143 14.17 8.86 -14.92
N GLY A 144 12.87 9.11 -15.06
CA GLY A 144 12.25 10.43 -14.94
C GLY A 144 11.85 10.78 -13.51
N ALA A 145 11.29 11.96 -13.30
CA ALA A 145 10.71 12.37 -12.04
C ALA A 145 9.32 11.73 -11.84
N VAL A 146 9.03 11.25 -10.62
CA VAL A 146 7.73 10.66 -10.28
C VAL A 146 7.07 11.48 -9.19
N VAL A 147 5.84 11.91 -9.43
CA VAL A 147 5.00 12.60 -8.43
C VAL A 147 3.79 11.72 -8.15
N ILE A 148 3.60 11.35 -6.88
CA ILE A 148 2.59 10.39 -6.44
C ILE A 148 1.68 11.03 -5.42
N VAL A 149 0.37 10.86 -5.61
CA VAL A 149 -0.65 11.03 -4.57
C VAL A 149 -1.12 9.63 -4.19
N SER A 150 -0.99 9.23 -2.92
CA SER A 150 -1.46 7.93 -2.46
C SER A 150 -1.80 7.90 -0.97
N HIS A 151 -2.74 7.03 -0.61
CA HIS A 151 -3.10 6.68 0.76
C HIS A 151 -2.49 5.35 1.22
N ASP A 152 -1.58 4.75 0.45
CA ASP A 152 -0.78 3.59 0.84
C ASP A 152 0.58 4.05 1.39
N LYS A 153 0.75 3.97 2.72
CA LYS A 153 1.97 4.41 3.41
C LYS A 153 3.20 3.61 3.01
N MET A 154 3.06 2.28 2.90
CA MET A 154 4.19 1.41 2.54
C MET A 154 4.65 1.70 1.10
N PHE A 155 3.71 1.91 0.20
CA PHE A 155 4.01 2.30 -1.17
C PHE A 155 4.76 3.64 -1.24
N LEU A 156 4.29 4.66 -0.50
CA LEU A 156 4.97 5.96 -0.42
C LEU A 156 6.39 5.82 0.13
N ASP A 157 6.58 5.07 1.22
CA ASP A 157 7.91 4.87 1.83
C ASP A 157 8.87 4.12 0.91
N ASN A 158 8.37 3.14 0.15
CA ASN A 158 9.20 2.32 -0.73
C ASN A 158 9.62 3.04 -2.02
N VAL A 159 8.83 4.03 -2.49
CA VAL A 159 9.04 4.66 -3.81
C VAL A 159 9.54 6.10 -3.68
N THR A 160 9.11 6.84 -2.64
CA THR A 160 9.38 8.28 -2.57
C THR A 160 10.55 8.60 -1.63
N ASN A 161 11.34 9.59 -2.00
CA ASN A 161 12.43 10.14 -1.19
C ASN A 161 12.15 11.57 -0.69
N ARG A 162 11.03 12.16 -1.11
CA ARG A 162 10.61 13.52 -0.79
C ARG A 162 9.10 13.53 -0.58
N SER A 163 8.65 14.21 0.48
CA SER A 163 7.23 14.34 0.83
C SER A 163 6.81 15.80 0.78
N ILE A 164 5.70 16.09 0.10
CA ILE A 164 5.10 17.42 0.01
C ILE A 164 3.76 17.38 0.71
N GLU A 165 3.61 18.21 1.75
CA GLU A 165 2.35 18.38 2.48
C GLU A 165 1.65 19.66 2.04
N ILE A 166 0.36 19.56 1.76
CA ILE A 166 -0.51 20.73 1.52
C ILE A 166 -1.44 20.84 2.72
N SER A 167 -1.26 21.88 3.54
CA SER A 167 -2.05 22.14 4.74
C SER A 167 -2.32 23.63 4.92
N LEU A 168 -3.57 24.00 5.27
CA LEU A 168 -4.00 25.39 5.47
C LEU A 168 -3.64 26.35 4.31
N GLY A 169 -3.71 25.86 3.07
CA GLY A 169 -3.37 26.63 1.87
C GLY A 169 -1.87 26.90 1.68
N ARG A 170 -1.01 26.25 2.45
CA ARG A 170 0.45 26.32 2.35
C ARG A 170 1.05 24.99 1.93
N ILE A 171 2.20 25.06 1.27
CA ILE A 171 2.99 23.90 0.85
C ILE A 171 4.18 23.77 1.79
N TYR A 172 4.35 22.58 2.35
CA TYR A 172 5.50 22.20 3.16
C TYR A 172 6.26 21.10 2.45
N ASP A 173 7.56 21.29 2.31
CA ASP A 173 8.45 20.42 1.53
C ASP A 173 9.48 19.76 2.44
N TYR A 174 9.48 18.43 2.46
CA TYR A 174 10.36 17.61 3.28
C TYR A 174 11.16 16.68 2.38
N ASN A 175 12.47 16.85 2.33
CA ASN A 175 13.36 15.96 1.60
C ASN A 175 13.60 14.65 2.38
N LYS A 176 12.50 13.94 2.65
CA LYS A 176 12.45 12.69 3.42
C LYS A 176 11.31 11.80 2.93
N PRO A 177 11.46 10.44 3.02
CA PRO A 177 10.36 9.49 2.83
C PRO A 177 9.21 9.76 3.79
N TYR A 178 8.04 9.20 3.48
CA TYR A 178 6.79 9.49 4.18
C TYR A 178 6.83 9.24 5.70
N SER A 179 7.36 8.09 6.15
CA SER A 179 7.44 7.78 7.60
C SER A 179 8.36 8.74 8.34
N GLN A 180 9.50 9.14 7.75
CA GLN A 180 10.40 10.11 8.35
C GLN A 180 9.80 11.52 8.37
N TYR A 181 9.05 11.88 7.32
CA TYR A 181 8.26 13.12 7.26
C TYR A 181 7.28 13.19 8.44
N LEU A 182 6.54 12.12 8.73
CA LEU A 182 5.57 12.09 9.84
C LEU A 182 6.23 12.41 11.19
N VAL A 183 7.42 11.87 11.46
CA VAL A 183 8.17 12.14 12.68
C VAL A 183 8.55 13.62 12.75
N LEU A 184 9.17 14.15 11.69
CA LEU A 184 9.55 15.57 11.63
C LEU A 184 8.33 16.49 11.75
N ARG A 185 7.22 16.12 11.12
CA ARG A 185 5.97 16.89 11.18
C ARG A 185 5.42 16.94 12.60
N SER A 186 5.46 15.82 13.34
CA SER A 186 5.01 15.78 14.73
C SER A 186 5.88 16.65 15.64
N GLU A 187 7.20 16.64 15.47
CA GLU A 187 8.14 17.49 16.23
C GLU A 187 7.91 18.99 15.94
N LEU A 188 7.81 19.35 14.65
CA LEU A 188 7.54 20.74 14.24
C LEU A 188 6.17 21.21 14.77
N LYS A 189 5.16 20.35 14.78
CA LYS A 189 3.85 20.69 15.30
C LYS A 189 3.85 20.93 16.80
N GLU A 190 4.58 20.13 17.56
CA GLU A 190 4.75 20.34 19.00
C GLU A 190 5.43 21.69 19.28
N LEU A 191 6.45 22.05 18.50
CA LEU A 191 7.08 23.36 18.58
C LEU A 191 6.11 24.50 18.25
N GLN A 192 5.29 24.35 17.20
CA GLN A 192 4.26 25.32 16.82
C GLN A 192 3.21 25.49 17.90
N LEU A 193 2.71 24.39 18.50
CA LEU A 193 1.76 24.42 19.63
C LEU A 193 2.33 25.16 20.86
N ASN A 194 3.59 24.91 21.16
CA ASN A 194 4.27 25.60 22.26
C ASN A 194 4.45 27.10 21.97
N ALA A 195 4.79 27.44 20.72
CA ALA A 195 4.89 28.84 20.27
C ALA A 195 3.50 29.54 20.33
N GLN A 196 2.44 28.89 19.87
CA GLN A 196 1.06 29.39 19.96
C GLN A 196 0.65 29.66 21.41
N LYS A 197 0.84 28.67 22.32
CA LYS A 197 0.52 28.83 23.75
C LYS A 197 1.29 30.00 24.39
N ASN A 198 2.56 30.19 24.00
CA ASN A 198 3.36 31.32 24.50
C ASN A 198 2.86 32.65 23.92
N GLN A 199 2.50 32.70 22.65
CA GLN A 199 1.90 33.88 22.01
C GLN A 199 0.56 34.25 22.68
N GLU A 200 -0.32 33.25 22.90
CA GLU A 200 -1.60 33.48 23.60
C GLU A 200 -1.43 34.04 25.02
N LYS A 201 -0.44 33.50 25.77
CA LYS A 201 -0.14 34.05 27.12
C LYS A 201 0.32 35.51 27.02
N GLN A 202 1.16 35.88 26.03
CA GLN A 202 1.60 37.26 25.82
C GLN A 202 0.43 38.15 25.41
N ILE A 203 -0.47 37.71 24.55
CA ILE A 203 -1.69 38.40 24.14
C ILE A 203 -2.55 38.67 25.39
N GLN A 204 -2.89 37.64 26.19
CA GLN A 204 -3.69 37.77 27.40
C GLN A 204 -3.06 38.73 28.43
N GLN A 205 -1.74 38.67 28.61
CA GLN A 205 -1.04 39.62 29.48
C GLN A 205 -1.14 41.06 28.99
N THR A 206 -1.00 41.25 27.69
CA THR A 206 -1.13 42.57 27.05
C THR A 206 -2.56 43.10 27.14
N GLU A 207 -3.56 42.27 26.92
CA GLU A 207 -4.97 42.63 27.10
C GLU A 207 -5.29 43.07 28.52
N ARG A 208 -4.80 42.33 29.53
CA ARG A 208 -4.95 42.72 30.93
C ARG A 208 -4.27 44.08 31.27
N LEU A 209 -3.13 44.36 30.66
CA LEU A 209 -2.45 45.63 30.77
C LEU A 209 -3.25 46.78 30.12
N ILE A 210 -3.83 46.53 28.93
CA ILE A 210 -4.70 47.46 28.23
C ILE A 210 -5.91 47.82 29.08
N GLU A 211 -6.59 46.84 29.68
CA GLU A 211 -7.72 47.07 30.57
C GLU A 211 -7.34 47.94 31.80
N LYS A 212 -6.21 47.59 32.42
CA LYS A 212 -5.68 48.35 33.57
C LYS A 212 -5.31 49.81 33.23
N PHE A 213 -4.83 50.05 31.99
CA PHE A 213 -4.44 51.37 31.53
C PHE A 213 -5.64 52.17 30.98
N ARG A 214 -6.64 51.52 30.38
CA ARG A 214 -7.91 52.14 30.00
C ARG A 214 -8.64 52.82 31.15
N ALA A 215 -8.56 52.30 32.36
CA ALA A 215 -9.16 52.86 33.55
C ALA A 215 -8.49 54.16 34.05
N LYS A 216 -7.33 54.57 33.50
CA LYS A 216 -6.55 55.75 33.91
C LYS A 216 -6.36 56.74 32.74
N ALA A 217 -6.96 57.95 32.80
CA ALA A 217 -6.88 58.96 31.77
C ALA A 217 -5.44 59.33 31.35
N SER A 218 -4.49 59.37 32.30
CA SER A 218 -3.08 59.69 32.08
C SER A 218 -2.32 58.61 31.26
N LYS A 219 -2.91 57.39 31.08
CA LYS A 219 -2.28 56.26 30.39
C LYS A 219 -3.03 55.86 29.10
N ALA A 220 -3.98 56.65 28.63
CA ALA A 220 -4.80 56.37 27.45
C ALA A 220 -3.94 56.18 26.17
N THR A 221 -2.94 57.04 25.97
CA THR A 221 -2.04 56.97 24.80
C THR A 221 -1.23 55.67 24.80
N MET A 222 -0.80 55.18 25.99
CA MET A 222 -0.06 53.93 26.12
C MET A 222 -0.96 52.71 25.86
N ALA A 223 -2.23 52.76 26.30
CA ALA A 223 -3.21 51.73 25.96
C ALA A 223 -3.45 51.63 24.45
N GLN A 224 -3.62 52.77 23.76
CA GLN A 224 -3.77 52.81 22.30
C GLN A 224 -2.55 52.26 21.55
N SER A 225 -1.34 52.53 22.02
CA SER A 225 -0.11 51.97 21.46
C SER A 225 -0.05 50.44 21.62
N LEU A 226 -0.48 49.91 22.77
CA LEU A 226 -0.53 48.45 23.00
C LEU A 226 -1.61 47.78 22.12
N ILE A 227 -2.78 48.41 21.95
CA ILE A 227 -3.84 47.90 21.06
C ILE A 227 -3.30 47.82 19.63
N LYS A 228 -2.66 48.91 19.11
CA LYS A 228 -2.04 48.88 17.78
C LYS A 228 -0.95 47.82 17.60
N LYS A 229 -0.23 47.47 18.67
CA LYS A 229 0.74 46.36 18.68
C LYS A 229 0.03 45.02 18.62
N LEU A 230 -1.07 44.86 19.35
CA LEU A 230 -1.85 43.63 19.42
C LEU A 230 -2.53 43.32 18.08
N ASP A 231 -3.07 44.38 17.42
CA ASP A 231 -3.69 44.29 16.07
C ASP A 231 -2.70 43.91 14.97
N LYS A 232 -1.39 44.08 15.19
CA LYS A 232 -0.34 43.73 14.22
C LYS A 232 0.26 42.34 14.46
N ILE A 233 -0.19 41.61 15.48
CA ILE A 233 0.31 40.27 15.76
C ILE A 233 -0.42 39.29 14.83
N ASP A 234 0.33 38.68 13.91
CA ASP A 234 -0.15 37.55 13.17
C ASP A 234 -0.28 36.35 14.12
N ARG A 235 -1.51 35.85 14.28
CA ARG A 235 -1.77 34.70 15.15
C ARG A 235 -1.23 33.44 14.53
N ILE A 236 -0.53 32.64 15.33
CA ILE A 236 -0.02 31.33 14.90
C ILE A 236 -1.22 30.39 14.82
N GLU A 237 -1.58 30.03 13.61
CA GLU A 237 -2.56 28.98 13.34
C GLU A 237 -1.85 27.63 13.32
N VAL A 238 -2.31 26.70 14.13
CA VAL A 238 -1.82 25.33 14.17
C VAL A 238 -2.96 24.42 13.75
N ASP A 239 -2.66 23.51 12.84
CA ASP A 239 -3.60 22.46 12.42
C ASP A 239 -4.02 21.64 13.65
N GLU A 240 -5.29 21.65 14.01
CA GLU A 240 -5.81 20.82 15.09
C GLU A 240 -5.78 19.36 14.63
N ASP A 241 -4.74 18.61 15.04
CA ASP A 241 -4.78 17.16 14.94
C ASP A 241 -5.71 16.63 16.00
N ASP A 242 -6.70 16.00 15.51
CA ASP A 242 -7.62 15.26 16.31
C ASP A 242 -7.03 13.91 16.74
N ASN A 243 -6.08 13.99 17.67
CA ASN A 243 -5.44 12.83 18.29
C ASN A 243 -6.29 12.20 19.41
N SER A 244 -7.58 12.46 19.46
CA SER A 244 -8.46 11.78 20.40
C SER A 244 -8.55 10.30 20.02
N VAL A 245 -7.62 9.51 20.55
CA VAL A 245 -7.68 8.05 20.54
C VAL A 245 -8.89 7.64 21.38
N MET A 246 -10.01 7.49 20.76
CA MET A 246 -11.19 6.96 21.42
C MET A 246 -11.11 5.43 21.47
N LYS A 247 -11.20 4.88 22.67
CA LYS A 247 -11.32 3.44 22.88
C LYS A 247 -12.74 3.00 22.51
N LEU A 248 -12.98 2.74 21.25
CA LEU A 248 -14.21 2.10 20.80
C LEU A 248 -14.22 0.66 21.31
N ARG A 249 -15.21 0.32 22.11
CA ARG A 249 -15.50 -1.07 22.46
C ARG A 249 -16.74 -1.50 21.69
N PHE A 250 -16.61 -2.57 20.93
CA PHE A 250 -17.73 -3.15 20.20
C PHE A 250 -18.49 -4.11 21.11
N PRO A 251 -19.80 -3.96 21.25
CA PRO A 251 -20.59 -4.85 22.09
C PRO A 251 -20.66 -6.25 21.44
N ILE A 252 -19.96 -7.21 22.02
CA ILE A 252 -20.19 -8.62 21.70
C ILE A 252 -21.41 -9.08 22.48
N SER A 253 -22.45 -9.52 21.79
CA SER A 253 -23.72 -9.90 22.42
C SER A 253 -23.66 -11.26 23.07
N VAL A 254 -23.06 -12.24 22.40
CA VAL A 254 -22.98 -13.64 22.83
C VAL A 254 -21.67 -14.23 22.35
N THR A 255 -21.00 -15.00 23.23
CA THR A 255 -19.79 -15.73 22.85
C THR A 255 -20.15 -16.91 21.96
N PRO A 256 -19.60 -17.01 20.73
CA PRO A 256 -19.85 -18.15 19.84
C PRO A 256 -19.13 -19.42 20.31
N GLY A 257 -19.46 -20.56 19.71
CA GLY A 257 -18.75 -21.82 19.91
C GLY A 257 -17.27 -21.73 19.53
N LYS A 258 -16.46 -22.76 19.83
CA LYS A 258 -15.01 -22.78 19.47
C LYS A 258 -14.80 -22.69 17.96
N VAL A 259 -15.60 -23.44 17.17
CA VAL A 259 -15.62 -23.36 15.71
C VAL A 259 -16.71 -22.36 15.31
N VAL A 260 -16.32 -21.33 14.59
CA VAL A 260 -17.19 -20.26 14.12
C VAL A 260 -17.69 -20.52 12.70
N LEU A 261 -16.82 -21.07 11.86
CA LEU A 261 -17.10 -21.36 10.46
C LEU A 261 -16.36 -22.62 10.04
N GLU A 262 -17.09 -23.54 9.41
CA GLU A 262 -16.54 -24.73 8.75
C GLU A 262 -17.01 -24.75 7.29
N ILE A 263 -16.06 -24.86 6.38
CA ILE A 263 -16.27 -24.97 4.93
C ILE A 263 -15.72 -26.30 4.49
N ASP A 264 -16.52 -27.10 3.81
CA ASP A 264 -16.21 -28.47 3.39
C ASP A 264 -16.47 -28.61 1.88
N GLY A 265 -15.39 -28.76 1.09
CA GLY A 265 -15.41 -29.00 -0.34
C GLY A 265 -16.11 -27.92 -1.19
N VAL A 266 -16.11 -26.66 -0.74
CA VAL A 266 -16.84 -25.59 -1.44
C VAL A 266 -16.21 -25.28 -2.79
N SER A 267 -17.03 -25.33 -3.84
CA SER A 267 -16.68 -24.96 -5.21
C SER A 267 -17.66 -23.94 -5.76
N LYS A 268 -17.19 -23.04 -6.62
CA LYS A 268 -18.01 -22.05 -7.30
C LYS A 268 -17.57 -21.84 -8.74
N SER A 269 -18.54 -21.94 -9.66
CA SER A 269 -18.36 -21.64 -11.08
C SER A 269 -19.37 -20.59 -11.54
N TYR A 270 -18.96 -19.78 -12.52
CA TYR A 270 -19.81 -18.83 -13.25
C TYR A 270 -19.78 -19.24 -14.73
N GLY A 271 -20.82 -19.95 -15.18
CA GLY A 271 -20.78 -20.62 -16.47
C GLY A 271 -19.63 -21.62 -16.52
N ASP A 272 -18.78 -21.52 -17.55
CA ASP A 272 -17.63 -22.40 -17.74
C ASP A 272 -16.39 -21.99 -16.90
N ASN A 273 -16.44 -20.84 -16.24
CA ASN A 273 -15.31 -20.34 -15.45
C ASN A 273 -15.42 -20.79 -14.00
N GLN A 274 -14.59 -21.76 -13.59
CA GLN A 274 -14.46 -22.18 -12.21
C GLN A 274 -13.55 -21.20 -11.44
N VAL A 275 -14.08 -20.64 -10.36
CA VAL A 275 -13.38 -19.63 -9.52
C VAL A 275 -12.84 -20.24 -8.24
N LEU A 276 -13.59 -21.17 -7.63
CA LEU A 276 -13.19 -21.90 -6.42
C LEU A 276 -13.34 -23.39 -6.66
N SER A 277 -12.38 -24.19 -6.22
CA SER A 277 -12.36 -25.65 -6.40
C SER A 277 -12.03 -26.35 -5.10
N GLU A 278 -13.00 -27.09 -4.55
CA GLU A 278 -12.85 -27.94 -3.36
C GLU A 278 -12.15 -27.21 -2.21
N ILE A 279 -12.74 -26.11 -1.76
CA ILE A 279 -12.17 -25.29 -0.68
C ILE A 279 -12.60 -25.88 0.67
N ASP A 280 -11.59 -26.18 1.49
CA ASP A 280 -11.74 -26.57 2.89
C ASP A 280 -11.17 -25.48 3.78
N LEU A 281 -11.96 -25.01 4.76
CA LEU A 281 -11.55 -23.92 5.64
C LEU A 281 -12.20 -24.05 7.01
N LEU A 282 -11.39 -23.93 8.07
CA LEU A 282 -11.86 -23.92 9.45
C LEU A 282 -11.45 -22.61 10.12
N ILE A 283 -12.43 -21.85 10.61
CA ILE A 283 -12.21 -20.61 11.36
C ILE A 283 -12.64 -20.84 12.81
N GLU A 284 -11.70 -20.65 13.71
CA GLU A 284 -11.94 -20.71 15.15
C GLU A 284 -12.32 -19.33 15.70
N ARG A 285 -12.96 -19.32 16.87
CA ARG A 285 -13.30 -18.10 17.60
C ARG A 285 -12.03 -17.28 17.90
N ASP A 286 -12.18 -15.95 17.90
CA ASP A 286 -11.14 -14.95 18.17
C ASP A 286 -10.00 -14.93 17.12
N SER A 287 -10.16 -15.68 16.02
CA SER A 287 -9.24 -15.66 14.88
C SER A 287 -9.37 -14.35 14.10
N LYS A 288 -8.24 -13.74 13.76
CA LYS A 288 -8.17 -12.56 12.88
C LYS A 288 -7.46 -12.94 11.60
N THR A 289 -8.22 -13.15 10.55
CA THR A 289 -7.80 -13.81 9.31
C THR A 289 -7.81 -12.85 8.13
N ALA A 290 -6.75 -12.84 7.32
CA ALA A 290 -6.70 -12.13 6.05
C ALA A 290 -6.89 -13.08 4.86
N PHE A 291 -7.69 -12.68 3.87
CA PHE A 291 -7.79 -13.29 2.55
C PHE A 291 -7.00 -12.44 1.55
N VAL A 292 -5.93 -12.98 0.99
CA VAL A 292 -5.03 -12.31 0.06
C VAL A 292 -4.90 -13.09 -1.25
N GLY A 293 -4.36 -12.48 -2.29
CA GLY A 293 -4.15 -13.10 -3.59
C GLY A 293 -4.56 -12.16 -4.72
N GLN A 294 -4.26 -12.54 -5.96
CA GLN A 294 -4.54 -11.72 -7.13
C GLN A 294 -6.04 -11.43 -7.28
N ASN A 295 -6.36 -10.37 -8.02
CA ASN A 295 -7.75 -10.05 -8.33
C ASN A 295 -8.36 -11.13 -9.24
N GLY A 296 -9.64 -11.46 -8.96
CA GLY A 296 -10.35 -12.53 -9.68
C GLY A 296 -10.12 -13.96 -9.16
N GLN A 297 -9.29 -14.16 -8.12
CA GLN A 297 -9.03 -15.49 -7.53
C GLN A 297 -10.13 -15.98 -6.56
N GLY A 298 -11.26 -15.27 -6.43
CA GLY A 298 -12.41 -15.75 -5.67
C GLY A 298 -12.49 -15.31 -4.21
N LYS A 299 -11.66 -14.35 -3.74
CA LYS A 299 -11.70 -13.82 -2.37
C LYS A 299 -13.09 -13.32 -1.97
N SER A 300 -13.61 -12.34 -2.71
CA SER A 300 -14.95 -11.77 -2.50
C SER A 300 -16.07 -12.79 -2.76
N THR A 301 -15.85 -13.73 -3.67
CA THR A 301 -16.79 -14.83 -3.94
C THR A 301 -16.94 -15.70 -2.69
N LEU A 302 -15.83 -16.11 -2.06
CA LEU A 302 -15.88 -16.90 -0.83
C LEU A 302 -16.49 -16.10 0.33
N ALA A 303 -16.11 -14.81 0.48
CA ALA A 303 -16.71 -13.93 1.49
C ALA A 303 -18.25 -13.86 1.35
N LYS A 304 -18.77 -13.69 0.14
CA LYS A 304 -20.23 -13.69 -0.14
C LYS A 304 -20.89 -15.05 0.11
N ILE A 305 -20.20 -16.16 -0.15
CA ILE A 305 -20.71 -17.50 0.18
C ILE A 305 -20.80 -17.68 1.69
N ILE A 306 -19.80 -17.23 2.45
CA ILE A 306 -19.78 -17.32 3.92
C ILE A 306 -20.95 -16.56 4.55
N VAL A 307 -21.30 -15.40 4.00
CA VAL A 307 -22.40 -14.57 4.52
C VAL A 307 -23.76 -14.92 3.90
N ALA A 308 -23.82 -15.98 3.10
CA ALA A 308 -25.02 -16.48 2.42
C ALA A 308 -25.66 -15.48 1.42
N GLU A 309 -24.89 -14.50 0.91
CA GLU A 309 -25.31 -13.65 -0.23
C GLU A 309 -25.18 -14.37 -1.57
N LEU A 310 -24.36 -15.42 -1.64
CA LEU A 310 -24.11 -16.21 -2.83
C LEU A 310 -24.12 -17.70 -2.49
N GLU A 311 -24.84 -18.49 -3.27
CA GLU A 311 -24.85 -19.94 -3.13
C GLU A 311 -23.60 -20.58 -3.74
N ALA A 312 -23.01 -21.56 -3.05
CA ALA A 312 -21.95 -22.41 -3.60
C ALA A 312 -22.51 -23.30 -4.72
N SER A 313 -21.68 -23.63 -5.71
CA SER A 313 -22.06 -24.63 -6.73
C SER A 313 -22.04 -26.06 -6.17
N ASN A 314 -21.07 -26.35 -5.31
CA ASN A 314 -20.92 -27.59 -4.56
C ASN A 314 -20.31 -27.33 -3.20
N GLY A 315 -20.41 -28.31 -2.29
CA GLY A 315 -19.86 -28.23 -0.94
C GLY A 315 -20.83 -27.64 0.07
N LEU A 316 -20.39 -27.47 1.29
CA LEU A 316 -21.21 -27.04 2.40
C LEU A 316 -20.50 -25.99 3.27
N VAL A 317 -21.27 -24.97 3.67
CA VAL A 317 -20.83 -23.96 4.66
C VAL A 317 -21.67 -24.14 5.92
N LYS A 318 -21.00 -24.36 7.06
CA LYS A 318 -21.64 -24.51 8.37
C LYS A 318 -21.19 -23.39 9.28
N LEU A 319 -22.15 -22.65 9.82
CA LEU A 319 -21.90 -21.67 10.88
C LEU A 319 -21.97 -22.36 12.24
N GLY A 320 -21.06 -21.97 13.13
CA GLY A 320 -21.04 -22.44 14.50
C GLY A 320 -22.22 -21.98 15.33
N HIS A 321 -22.36 -22.52 16.54
CA HIS A 321 -23.43 -22.15 17.45
C HIS A 321 -23.30 -20.69 17.89
N ASN A 322 -24.42 -19.95 17.94
CA ASN A 322 -24.50 -18.54 18.33
C ASN A 322 -23.66 -17.58 17.48
N VAL A 323 -23.38 -17.91 16.24
CA VAL A 323 -22.66 -17.02 15.32
C VAL A 323 -23.59 -15.94 14.79
N GLN A 324 -23.16 -14.66 14.98
CA GLN A 324 -23.83 -13.48 14.40
C GLN A 324 -22.83 -12.75 13.51
N ILE A 325 -23.04 -12.82 12.19
CA ILE A 325 -22.15 -12.28 11.19
C ILE A 325 -22.59 -10.86 10.82
N GLY A 326 -21.62 -9.93 10.83
CA GLY A 326 -21.71 -8.66 10.12
C GLY A 326 -20.90 -8.71 8.84
N TYR A 327 -21.47 -8.20 7.77
CA TYR A 327 -20.78 -8.12 6.49
C TYR A 327 -20.64 -6.68 6.02
N PHE A 328 -19.41 -6.29 5.68
CA PHE A 328 -19.11 -5.04 5.02
C PHE A 328 -18.71 -5.32 3.58
N ALA A 329 -19.65 -5.12 2.65
CA ALA A 329 -19.43 -5.30 1.22
C ALA A 329 -18.62 -4.14 0.63
N GLN A 330 -17.93 -4.37 -0.49
CA GLN A 330 -17.14 -3.39 -1.21
C GLN A 330 -17.90 -2.09 -1.54
N ASN A 331 -19.23 -2.16 -1.82
CA ASN A 331 -20.06 -1.00 -2.16
C ASN A 331 -21.08 -0.67 -1.06
N GLN A 332 -20.81 -1.02 0.20
CA GLN A 332 -21.75 -0.84 1.31
C GLN A 332 -22.23 0.61 1.49
N ALA A 333 -21.39 1.57 1.14
CA ALA A 333 -21.71 2.99 1.20
C ALA A 333 -22.82 3.43 0.24
N GLU A 334 -23.04 2.70 -0.86
CA GLU A 334 -24.07 3.01 -1.86
C GLU A 334 -25.48 2.68 -1.35
N TYR A 335 -25.59 1.78 -0.37
CA TYR A 335 -26.87 1.37 0.23
C TYR A 335 -27.34 2.29 1.37
N LEU A 336 -26.62 3.37 1.64
CA LEU A 336 -27.06 4.37 2.61
C LEU A 336 -28.17 5.26 2.02
N ASP A 337 -29.18 5.54 2.85
CA ASP A 337 -30.28 6.43 2.46
C ASP A 337 -29.82 7.90 2.39
N GLY A 338 -29.68 8.40 1.18
CA GLY A 338 -29.22 9.79 0.92
C GLY A 338 -30.16 10.87 1.46
N SER A 339 -31.40 10.55 1.80
CA SER A 339 -32.40 11.50 2.31
C SER A 339 -32.29 11.73 3.83
N LYS A 340 -31.51 10.90 4.55
CA LYS A 340 -31.29 11.01 6.00
C LYS A 340 -30.04 11.79 6.32
N THR A 341 -29.99 12.35 7.54
CA THR A 341 -28.74 12.91 8.05
C THR A 341 -27.82 11.79 8.55
N VAL A 342 -26.53 12.12 8.73
CA VAL A 342 -25.55 11.23 9.35
C VAL A 342 -26.05 10.75 10.71
N LEU A 343 -26.58 11.64 11.52
CA LEU A 343 -27.11 11.32 12.85
C LEU A 343 -28.33 10.42 12.79
N ASP A 344 -29.30 10.73 11.93
CA ASP A 344 -30.54 9.93 11.78
C ASP A 344 -30.20 8.51 11.31
N THR A 345 -29.28 8.36 10.36
CA THR A 345 -28.82 7.06 9.86
C THR A 345 -28.26 6.19 11.00
N MET A 346 -27.55 6.78 11.93
CA MET A 346 -26.98 6.07 13.06
C MET A 346 -28.01 5.80 14.18
N ILE A 347 -28.93 6.73 14.43
CA ILE A 347 -30.00 6.55 15.41
C ILE A 347 -30.94 5.41 15.01
N ASP A 348 -31.26 5.30 13.73
CA ASP A 348 -32.11 4.22 13.18
C ASP A 348 -31.45 2.84 13.28
N ALA A 349 -30.12 2.79 13.23
CA ALA A 349 -29.36 1.54 13.35
C ALA A 349 -29.05 1.18 14.81
N ALA A 350 -29.19 2.13 15.74
CA ALA A 350 -28.82 1.94 17.13
C ALA A 350 -29.96 1.24 17.92
N ASN A 351 -29.57 0.29 18.78
CA ASN A 351 -30.45 -0.29 19.79
C ASN A 351 -30.50 0.63 21.04
N GLU A 352 -31.43 0.35 21.95
CA GLU A 352 -31.63 1.15 23.17
C GLU A 352 -30.34 1.34 23.98
N THR A 353 -29.46 0.32 24.02
CA THR A 353 -28.20 0.35 24.77
C THR A 353 -27.12 1.24 24.15
N ASN A 354 -27.15 1.42 22.81
CA ASN A 354 -26.11 2.15 22.07
C ASN A 354 -26.54 3.57 21.65
N ARG A 355 -27.84 3.86 21.73
CA ARG A 355 -28.40 5.14 21.27
C ARG A 355 -27.78 6.37 21.95
N ALA A 356 -27.46 6.25 23.22
CA ALA A 356 -26.80 7.33 23.96
C ALA A 356 -25.34 7.58 23.50
N LYS A 357 -24.70 6.58 22.90
CA LYS A 357 -23.29 6.61 22.46
C LYS A 357 -23.12 6.96 20.98
N VAL A 358 -24.22 7.17 20.24
CA VAL A 358 -24.16 7.41 18.78
C VAL A 358 -23.27 8.60 18.41
N ARG A 359 -23.37 9.73 19.16
CA ARG A 359 -22.54 10.91 18.89
C ARG A 359 -21.05 10.65 19.17
N ASP A 360 -20.74 9.89 20.20
CA ASP A 360 -19.36 9.52 20.54
C ASP A 360 -18.75 8.61 19.47
N ILE A 361 -19.54 7.65 18.96
CA ILE A 361 -19.14 6.77 17.86
C ILE A 361 -18.93 7.60 16.60
N LEU A 362 -19.85 8.50 16.24
CA LEU A 362 -19.69 9.39 15.09
C LEU A 362 -18.44 10.26 15.22
N GLY A 363 -18.19 10.81 16.40
CA GLY A 363 -16.97 11.58 16.69
C GLY A 363 -15.70 10.76 16.44
N SER A 364 -15.70 9.46 16.77
CA SER A 364 -14.58 8.54 16.53
C SER A 364 -14.34 8.29 15.04
N PHE A 365 -15.40 8.33 14.23
CA PHE A 365 -15.33 8.25 12.78
C PHE A 365 -15.18 9.62 12.10
N LEU A 366 -14.72 10.62 12.86
CA LEU A 366 -14.41 11.97 12.38
C LEU A 366 -15.64 12.78 11.91
N PHE A 367 -16.85 12.45 12.41
CA PHE A 367 -18.03 13.27 12.21
C PHE A 367 -18.27 14.14 13.44
N ARG A 368 -18.03 15.46 13.37
CA ARG A 368 -18.08 16.38 14.50
C ARG A 368 -18.88 17.64 14.21
N GLY A 369 -19.36 18.27 15.28
CA GLY A 369 -20.10 19.53 15.20
C GLY A 369 -21.26 19.43 14.22
N GLU A 370 -21.30 20.31 13.23
CA GLU A 370 -22.34 20.36 12.20
C GLU A 370 -22.27 19.23 11.17
N GLU A 371 -21.20 18.42 11.13
CA GLU A 371 -21.06 17.33 10.18
C GLU A 371 -22.05 16.19 10.43
N VAL A 372 -22.50 16.03 11.67
CA VAL A 372 -23.50 15.01 12.03
C VAL A 372 -24.88 15.32 11.45
N ASP A 373 -25.15 16.60 11.16
CA ASP A 373 -26.42 17.08 10.61
C ASP A 373 -26.41 17.17 9.08
N LYS A 374 -25.26 16.90 8.40
CA LYS A 374 -25.18 16.79 6.96
C LYS A 374 -26.02 15.61 6.45
N PHE A 375 -26.66 15.81 5.29
CA PHE A 375 -27.34 14.71 4.59
C PHE A 375 -26.33 13.73 3.98
N VAL A 376 -26.64 12.42 3.99
CA VAL A 376 -25.80 11.38 3.42
C VAL A 376 -25.48 11.62 1.94
N ARG A 377 -26.40 12.20 1.18
CA ARG A 377 -26.22 12.51 -0.24
C ARG A 377 -25.09 13.52 -0.54
N VAL A 378 -24.75 14.40 0.42
CA VAL A 378 -23.70 15.43 0.24
C VAL A 378 -22.34 14.97 0.73
N LEU A 379 -22.25 13.79 1.32
CA LEU A 379 -21.00 13.21 1.81
C LEU A 379 -20.11 12.76 0.64
N SER A 380 -18.80 12.92 0.79
CA SER A 380 -17.82 12.29 -0.09
C SER A 380 -17.88 10.76 0.00
N GLY A 381 -17.28 10.06 -0.96
CA GLY A 381 -17.21 8.59 -0.95
C GLY A 381 -16.56 8.04 0.34
N GLY A 382 -15.47 8.67 0.79
CA GLY A 382 -14.79 8.29 2.03
C GLY A 382 -15.64 8.54 3.28
N GLU A 383 -16.37 9.67 3.35
CA GLU A 383 -17.30 9.95 4.45
C GLU A 383 -18.45 8.94 4.48
N ARG A 384 -19.03 8.59 3.33
CA ARG A 384 -20.06 7.56 3.24
C ARG A 384 -19.58 6.20 3.70
N ASN A 385 -18.36 5.80 3.33
CA ASN A 385 -17.74 4.55 3.80
C ASN A 385 -17.55 4.56 5.32
N ARG A 386 -17.04 5.66 5.91
CA ARG A 386 -16.92 5.79 7.37
C ARG A 386 -18.27 5.68 8.09
N LEU A 387 -19.31 6.30 7.53
CA LEU A 387 -20.67 6.21 8.10
C LEU A 387 -21.23 4.77 8.01
N ALA A 388 -21.05 4.09 6.89
CA ALA A 388 -21.49 2.70 6.72
C ALA A 388 -20.79 1.76 7.72
N LEU A 389 -19.48 1.97 7.93
CA LEU A 389 -18.71 1.24 8.94
C LEU A 389 -19.21 1.53 10.36
N ALA A 390 -19.40 2.80 10.71
CA ALA A 390 -19.93 3.19 12.02
C ALA A 390 -21.31 2.56 12.29
N LYS A 391 -22.17 2.51 11.25
CA LYS A 391 -23.48 1.88 11.30
C LYS A 391 -23.39 0.36 11.54
N LEU A 392 -22.48 -0.33 10.85
CA LEU A 392 -22.27 -1.77 11.03
C LEU A 392 -21.81 -2.10 12.45
N LEU A 393 -20.93 -1.30 12.99
CA LEU A 393 -20.33 -1.51 14.30
C LEU A 393 -21.27 -1.20 15.49
N LEU A 394 -22.45 -0.63 15.23
CA LEU A 394 -23.52 -0.51 16.23
C LEU A 394 -24.24 -1.84 16.49
N GLN A 395 -24.14 -2.80 15.57
CA GLN A 395 -24.82 -4.08 15.70
C GLN A 395 -24.05 -5.02 16.64
N PRO A 396 -24.74 -5.84 17.44
CA PRO A 396 -24.09 -6.81 18.33
C PRO A 396 -23.59 -8.01 17.51
N LEU A 397 -22.35 -7.92 16.98
CA LEU A 397 -21.74 -8.92 16.13
C LEU A 397 -20.65 -9.67 16.89
N ASN A 398 -20.45 -10.98 16.58
CA ASN A 398 -19.33 -11.74 17.09
C ASN A 398 -18.42 -12.27 15.97
N VAL A 399 -18.87 -12.14 14.71
CA VAL A 399 -18.06 -12.38 13.50
C VAL A 399 -18.22 -11.22 12.55
N LEU A 400 -17.12 -10.70 12.06
CA LEU A 400 -17.09 -9.59 11.11
C LEU A 400 -16.36 -10.01 9.84
N VAL A 401 -17.06 -9.97 8.71
CA VAL A 401 -16.51 -10.21 7.37
C VAL A 401 -16.45 -8.88 6.64
N MET A 402 -15.27 -8.49 6.16
CA MET A 402 -15.08 -7.23 5.46
C MET A 402 -14.37 -7.44 4.13
N ASP A 403 -14.96 -6.89 3.07
CA ASP A 403 -14.42 -6.97 1.71
C ASP A 403 -13.93 -5.59 1.26
N GLU A 404 -12.60 -5.45 1.15
CA GLU A 404 -11.87 -4.22 0.80
C GLU A 404 -12.32 -2.97 1.59
N PRO A 405 -12.30 -3.01 2.95
CA PRO A 405 -12.83 -1.93 3.77
C PRO A 405 -11.99 -0.64 3.71
N THR A 406 -10.77 -0.71 3.21
CA THR A 406 -9.84 0.40 3.12
C THR A 406 -9.95 1.21 1.83
N ASN A 407 -10.69 0.71 0.84
CA ASN A 407 -10.86 1.41 -0.43
C ASN A 407 -11.51 2.79 -0.23
N HIS A 408 -10.94 3.81 -0.86
CA HIS A 408 -11.38 5.20 -0.78
C HIS A 408 -11.31 5.83 0.63
N LEU A 409 -10.60 5.20 1.58
CA LEU A 409 -10.33 5.78 2.89
C LEU A 409 -9.00 6.52 2.88
N ASP A 410 -9.00 7.74 3.46
CA ASP A 410 -7.76 8.45 3.75
C ASP A 410 -6.95 7.76 4.87
N ILE A 411 -5.69 8.10 5.01
CA ILE A 411 -4.78 7.49 5.98
C ILE A 411 -5.31 7.61 7.42
N LYS A 412 -5.93 8.75 7.77
CA LYS A 412 -6.51 8.97 9.12
C LYS A 412 -7.67 8.01 9.37
N SER A 413 -8.58 7.88 8.42
CA SER A 413 -9.72 6.96 8.49
C SER A 413 -9.29 5.49 8.54
N LYS A 414 -8.28 5.10 7.77
CA LYS A 414 -7.68 3.76 7.85
C LYS A 414 -7.13 3.45 9.24
N ASN A 415 -6.42 4.41 9.86
CA ASN A 415 -5.87 4.24 11.21
C ASN A 415 -6.99 4.08 12.26
N VAL A 416 -8.05 4.89 12.18
CA VAL A 416 -9.22 4.79 13.08
C VAL A 416 -9.86 3.42 12.94
N LEU A 417 -10.11 2.96 11.70
CA LEU A 417 -10.67 1.64 11.44
C LEU A 417 -9.75 0.53 11.98
N LYS A 418 -8.44 0.60 11.72
CA LYS A 418 -7.47 -0.39 12.21
C LYS A 418 -7.50 -0.50 13.73
N GLN A 419 -7.49 0.63 14.45
CA GLN A 419 -7.58 0.65 15.91
C GLN A 419 -8.91 0.06 16.41
N ALA A 420 -10.01 0.41 15.74
CA ALA A 420 -11.32 -0.14 16.04
C ALA A 420 -11.35 -1.67 15.92
N LEU A 421 -10.80 -2.22 14.84
CA LEU A 421 -10.72 -3.66 14.60
C LEU A 421 -9.70 -4.38 15.50
N GLN A 422 -8.63 -3.70 15.91
CA GLN A 422 -7.70 -4.25 16.91
C GLN A 422 -8.39 -4.45 18.26
N SER A 423 -9.29 -3.54 18.65
CA SER A 423 -10.06 -3.63 19.89
C SER A 423 -11.29 -4.54 19.79
N PHE A 424 -11.62 -5.05 18.61
CA PHE A 424 -12.71 -6.01 18.43
C PHE A 424 -12.34 -7.38 18.99
N GLU A 425 -13.11 -7.86 19.97
CA GLU A 425 -12.87 -9.14 20.66
C GLU A 425 -13.47 -10.36 19.92
N GLY A 426 -14.11 -10.16 18.75
CA GLY A 426 -14.70 -11.23 17.95
C GLY A 426 -13.77 -11.76 16.85
N THR A 427 -14.32 -12.67 16.06
CA THR A 427 -13.65 -13.26 14.89
C THR A 427 -13.72 -12.31 13.70
N LEU A 428 -12.60 -12.13 13.01
CA LEU A 428 -12.46 -11.18 11.91
C LEU A 428 -11.97 -11.89 10.64
N LEU A 429 -12.69 -11.71 9.52
CA LEU A 429 -12.26 -12.10 8.19
C LEU A 429 -12.13 -10.85 7.33
N LEU A 430 -10.92 -10.59 6.83
CA LEU A 430 -10.59 -9.42 6.04
C LEU A 430 -10.14 -9.82 4.63
N VAL A 431 -10.84 -9.37 3.62
CA VAL A 431 -10.32 -9.31 2.26
C VAL A 431 -9.71 -7.94 2.08
N SER A 432 -8.40 -7.84 1.91
CA SER A 432 -7.74 -6.54 1.68
C SER A 432 -6.41 -6.69 0.97
N HIS A 433 -6.07 -5.67 0.20
CA HIS A 433 -4.77 -5.50 -0.47
C HIS A 433 -3.87 -4.49 0.23
N ASP A 434 -4.35 -3.86 1.29
CA ASP A 434 -3.63 -2.86 2.07
C ASP A 434 -2.72 -3.53 3.11
N ARG A 435 -1.42 -3.61 2.82
CA ARG A 435 -0.42 -4.27 3.66
C ARG A 435 -0.27 -3.58 5.03
N ASP A 436 -0.22 -2.24 5.06
CA ASP A 436 -0.14 -1.46 6.31
C ASP A 436 -1.36 -1.70 7.20
N PHE A 437 -2.54 -1.82 6.59
CA PHE A 437 -3.77 -2.10 7.31
C PHE A 437 -3.79 -3.51 7.93
N LEU A 438 -3.36 -4.53 7.17
CA LEU A 438 -3.31 -5.92 7.64
C LEU A 438 -2.22 -6.17 8.69
N GLN A 439 -1.12 -5.42 8.65
CA GLN A 439 0.02 -5.57 9.56
C GLN A 439 -0.38 -5.36 11.02
N GLY A 440 -0.07 -6.34 11.89
CA GLY A 440 -0.43 -6.32 13.31
C GLY A 440 -1.93 -6.37 13.62
N LEU A 441 -2.78 -6.61 12.60
CA LEU A 441 -4.22 -6.82 12.75
C LEU A 441 -4.61 -8.29 12.62
N THR A 442 -3.93 -9.03 11.75
CA THR A 442 -4.24 -10.44 11.45
C THR A 442 -3.17 -11.38 12.01
N ASN A 443 -3.58 -12.58 12.39
CA ASN A 443 -2.70 -13.64 12.90
C ASN A 443 -2.64 -14.86 11.97
N LYS A 444 -3.43 -14.84 10.90
CA LYS A 444 -3.53 -15.92 9.92
C LYS A 444 -3.81 -15.33 8.54
N VAL A 445 -3.15 -15.85 7.52
CA VAL A 445 -3.32 -15.41 6.12
C VAL A 445 -3.71 -16.60 5.26
N TYR A 446 -4.74 -16.46 4.45
CA TYR A 446 -5.12 -17.40 3.41
C TYR A 446 -4.88 -16.79 2.04
N GLU A 447 -3.98 -17.40 1.29
CA GLU A 447 -3.67 -17.02 -0.07
C GLU A 447 -4.57 -17.75 -1.06
N PHE A 448 -5.29 -17.00 -1.88
CA PHE A 448 -6.10 -17.51 -2.98
C PHE A 448 -5.25 -17.57 -4.25
N LYS A 449 -4.99 -18.77 -4.73
CA LYS A 449 -4.17 -19.00 -5.93
C LYS A 449 -4.63 -20.24 -6.67
N ASP A 450 -4.80 -20.13 -7.98
CA ASP A 450 -5.15 -21.23 -8.87
C ASP A 450 -6.36 -22.02 -8.38
N GLN A 451 -7.45 -21.30 -7.99
CA GLN A 451 -8.74 -21.80 -7.50
C GLN A 451 -8.67 -22.50 -6.12
N LYS A 452 -7.52 -22.51 -5.45
CA LYS A 452 -7.27 -23.13 -4.14
C LYS A 452 -6.87 -22.09 -3.11
N ILE A 453 -6.86 -22.53 -1.85
CA ILE A 453 -6.44 -21.72 -0.70
C ILE A 453 -5.21 -22.35 -0.06
N ASN A 454 -4.19 -21.52 0.21
CA ASN A 454 -3.01 -21.90 0.98
C ASN A 454 -3.02 -21.16 2.32
N GLU A 455 -2.86 -21.87 3.43
CA GLU A 455 -2.82 -21.30 4.77
C GLU A 455 -1.40 -20.92 5.17
N TYR A 456 -1.25 -19.71 5.73
CA TYR A 456 -0.02 -19.22 6.36
C TYR A 456 -0.32 -18.84 7.81
N LEU A 457 0.35 -19.50 8.76
CA LEU A 457 0.22 -19.22 10.19
C LEU A 457 1.17 -18.09 10.57
N GLY A 458 0.68 -16.87 10.55
CA GLY A 458 1.43 -15.65 10.80
C GLY A 458 0.68 -14.43 10.29
N ASP A 459 1.30 -13.27 10.42
CA ASP A 459 0.79 -12.00 9.89
C ASP A 459 1.13 -11.82 8.40
N ILE A 460 0.77 -10.66 7.86
CA ILE A 460 1.03 -10.34 6.46
C ILE A 460 2.54 -10.27 6.15
N ASP A 461 3.38 -9.85 7.10
CA ASP A 461 4.82 -9.74 6.90
C ASP A 461 5.43 -11.14 6.74
N PHE A 462 5.03 -12.10 7.59
CA PHE A 462 5.43 -13.49 7.45
C PHE A 462 5.03 -14.08 6.08
N TYR A 463 3.80 -13.81 5.62
CA TYR A 463 3.35 -14.25 4.30
C TYR A 463 4.24 -13.67 3.19
N LEU A 464 4.54 -12.37 3.22
CA LEU A 464 5.37 -11.71 2.21
C LEU A 464 6.80 -12.25 2.18
N GLU A 465 7.39 -12.55 3.33
CA GLU A 465 8.72 -13.19 3.42
C GLU A 465 8.71 -14.59 2.82
N GLN A 466 7.73 -15.42 3.16
CA GLN A 466 7.60 -16.77 2.61
C GLN A 466 7.43 -16.75 1.08
N ARG A 467 6.68 -15.79 0.56
CA ARG A 467 6.51 -15.60 -0.89
C ARG A 467 7.82 -15.24 -1.58
N LYS A 468 8.59 -14.30 -1.03
CA LYS A 468 9.92 -13.96 -1.59
C LYS A 468 10.80 -15.20 -1.69
N VAL A 469 10.85 -16.03 -0.66
CA VAL A 469 11.64 -17.27 -0.66
C VAL A 469 11.15 -18.26 -1.72
N GLN A 470 9.82 -18.39 -1.91
CA GLN A 470 9.26 -19.28 -2.95
C GLN A 470 9.59 -18.80 -4.35
N ASP A 471 9.52 -17.49 -4.61
CA ASP A 471 9.85 -16.90 -5.90
C ASP A 471 11.34 -17.08 -6.25
N PHE A 472 12.25 -16.90 -5.30
CA PHE A 472 13.67 -17.20 -5.47
C PHE A 472 13.91 -18.67 -5.84
N ARG A 473 13.29 -19.62 -5.13
CA ARG A 473 13.39 -21.05 -5.44
C ARG A 473 12.79 -21.41 -6.80
N ALA A 474 11.73 -20.72 -7.23
CA ALA A 474 11.12 -20.91 -8.54
C ALA A 474 12.04 -20.42 -9.68
N ILE A 475 12.76 -19.30 -9.46
CA ILE A 475 13.75 -18.77 -10.39
C ILE A 475 14.94 -19.73 -10.52
N GLU A 476 15.47 -20.23 -9.40
CA GLU A 476 16.56 -21.23 -9.39
C GLU A 476 16.17 -22.51 -10.12
N LYS A 477 14.96 -23.04 -9.90
CA LYS A 477 14.46 -24.22 -10.64
C LYS A 477 14.33 -23.96 -12.14
N LYS A 478 13.85 -22.76 -12.55
CA LYS A 478 13.77 -22.40 -13.97
C LYS A 478 15.14 -22.25 -14.62
N GLN A 479 16.15 -21.79 -13.91
CA GLN A 479 17.52 -21.72 -14.39
C GLN A 479 18.14 -23.12 -14.53
N GLN A 480 17.89 -24.02 -13.58
CA GLN A 480 18.34 -25.42 -13.66
C GLN A 480 17.70 -26.16 -14.84
N VAL A 481 16.40 -26.00 -15.08
CA VAL A 481 15.70 -26.61 -16.21
C VAL A 481 16.16 -26.04 -17.56
N LYS A 482 16.58 -24.75 -17.64
CA LYS A 482 17.18 -24.18 -18.86
C LYS A 482 18.59 -24.69 -19.12
N THR A 483 19.34 -25.02 -18.06
CA THR A 483 20.68 -25.66 -18.19
C THR A 483 20.57 -27.13 -18.60
N GLU A 484 19.57 -27.87 -18.13
CA GLU A 484 19.36 -29.27 -18.50
C GLU A 484 18.92 -29.46 -19.95
N LYS A 485 18.21 -28.51 -20.56
CA LYS A 485 17.82 -28.56 -22.00
C LYS A 485 18.93 -28.16 -23.01
N LYS A 486 20.08 -27.65 -22.52
CA LYS A 486 21.25 -27.31 -23.36
C LYS A 486 22.44 -28.25 -23.21
N GLY A 487 22.31 -29.34 -22.46
CA GLY A 487 23.43 -30.19 -22.07
C GLY A 487 23.35 -31.63 -22.59
N GLN A 488 23.33 -31.85 -23.88
CA GLN A 488 23.93 -33.06 -24.45
C GLN A 488 25.12 -32.67 -25.31
N SER A 489 26.22 -32.36 -24.67
CA SER A 489 27.58 -32.55 -25.20
C SER A 489 28.55 -32.48 -24.03
N ASN A 490 29.26 -33.58 -23.84
CA ASN A 490 30.29 -33.78 -22.81
C ASN A 490 31.26 -32.61 -22.71
N GLN A 491 31.35 -32.02 -21.53
CA GLN A 491 32.59 -31.71 -20.79
C GLN A 491 32.19 -30.92 -19.51
N LYS A 492 32.36 -31.51 -18.34
CA LYS A 492 32.38 -30.80 -17.09
C LYS A 492 33.59 -29.87 -17.08
N PRO A 493 33.46 -28.54 -17.00
CA PRO A 493 34.55 -27.73 -16.54
C PRO A 493 34.66 -27.98 -15.04
N ALA A 494 35.80 -28.50 -14.60
CA ALA A 494 36.20 -28.48 -13.20
C ALA A 494 36.17 -27.00 -12.75
N LEU A 495 35.23 -26.63 -11.91
CA LEU A 495 35.25 -25.38 -11.16
C LEU A 495 36.57 -25.35 -10.41
N ASP A 496 37.36 -24.34 -10.69
CA ASP A 496 38.70 -24.15 -10.20
C ASP A 496 38.72 -24.33 -8.66
N TYR A 497 39.52 -25.26 -8.18
CA TYR A 497 39.71 -25.54 -6.74
C TYR A 497 40.00 -24.28 -5.93
N GLN A 498 40.56 -23.25 -6.57
CA GLN A 498 40.77 -21.93 -5.97
C GLN A 498 39.47 -21.15 -5.71
N GLN A 499 38.48 -21.22 -6.60
CA GLN A 499 37.19 -20.56 -6.39
C GLN A 499 36.38 -21.23 -5.28
N GLN A 500 36.35 -22.55 -5.19
CA GLN A 500 35.69 -23.28 -4.09
C GLN A 500 36.36 -22.97 -2.74
N LYS A 501 37.70 -22.85 -2.71
CA LYS A 501 38.45 -22.49 -1.50
C LYS A 501 38.18 -21.04 -1.07
N ALA A 502 38.06 -20.11 -2.03
CA ALA A 502 37.72 -18.71 -1.76
C ALA A 502 36.29 -18.57 -1.22
N HIS A 503 35.31 -19.22 -1.84
CA HIS A 503 33.92 -19.23 -1.39
C HIS A 503 33.77 -19.81 0.04
N LYS A 504 34.43 -20.94 0.33
CA LYS A 504 34.44 -21.52 1.68
C LYS A 504 35.14 -20.64 2.71
N SER A 505 36.16 -19.89 2.31
CA SER A 505 36.84 -18.91 3.16
C SER A 505 35.94 -17.73 3.52
N LEU A 506 35.15 -17.23 2.56
CA LEU A 506 34.17 -16.14 2.77
C LEU A 506 33.01 -16.61 3.66
N GLN A 507 32.48 -17.83 3.46
CA GLN A 507 31.47 -18.44 4.35
C GLN A 507 31.95 -18.56 5.79
N ASN A 508 33.19 -19.01 6.01
CA ASN A 508 33.77 -19.10 7.36
C ASN A 508 33.96 -17.72 8.00
N LYS A 509 34.35 -16.71 7.21
CA LYS A 509 34.45 -15.31 7.70
C LYS A 509 33.06 -14.76 8.08
N LEU A 510 32.04 -15.03 7.29
CA LEU A 510 30.66 -14.62 7.59
C LEU A 510 30.18 -15.22 8.91
N SER A 511 30.32 -16.54 9.09
CA SER A 511 29.93 -17.24 10.31
C SER A 511 30.68 -16.74 11.56
N ASN A 512 31.97 -16.43 11.42
CA ASN A 512 32.75 -15.85 12.53
C ASN A 512 32.29 -14.43 12.90
N LEU A 513 31.90 -13.61 11.91
CA LEU A 513 31.34 -12.27 12.14
C LEU A 513 29.96 -12.34 12.80
N GLU A 514 29.10 -13.27 12.38
CA GLU A 514 27.79 -13.52 13.01
C GLU A 514 27.94 -13.91 14.49
N THR A 515 28.88 -14.81 14.81
CA THR A 515 29.17 -15.18 16.20
C THR A 515 29.64 -13.98 17.00
N LYS A 516 30.55 -13.16 16.44
CA LYS A 516 31.07 -11.96 17.09
C LYS A 516 29.99 -10.90 17.32
N ILE A 517 29.07 -10.69 16.36
CA ILE A 517 27.94 -9.79 16.49
C ILE A 517 27.03 -10.26 17.64
N SER A 518 26.65 -11.54 17.65
CA SER A 518 25.83 -12.13 18.72
C SER A 518 26.45 -11.99 20.12
N ASP A 519 27.76 -12.17 20.23
CA ASP A 519 28.48 -12.03 21.52
C ASP A 519 28.53 -10.57 21.98
N LEU A 520 28.75 -9.63 21.07
CA LEU A 520 28.73 -8.19 21.37
C LEU A 520 27.32 -7.70 21.75
N GLU A 521 26.28 -8.18 21.08
CA GLU A 521 24.90 -7.87 21.43
C GLU A 521 24.54 -8.36 22.84
N LYS A 522 24.93 -9.59 23.20
CA LYS A 522 24.74 -10.11 24.55
C LYS A 522 25.50 -9.31 25.62
N LEU A 523 26.70 -8.88 25.28
CA LEU A 523 27.53 -8.08 26.18
C LEU A 523 26.91 -6.69 26.41
N ILE A 524 26.43 -6.04 25.35
CA ILE A 524 25.73 -4.75 25.40
C ILE A 524 24.43 -4.90 26.20
N ALA A 525 23.62 -5.93 25.93
CA ALA A 525 22.38 -6.19 26.66
C ALA A 525 22.63 -6.43 28.17
N SER A 526 23.72 -7.12 28.53
CA SER A 526 24.09 -7.29 29.94
C SER A 526 24.47 -5.98 30.62
N LYS A 527 25.11 -5.07 29.88
CA LYS A 527 25.48 -3.73 30.38
C LYS A 527 24.27 -2.82 30.46
N ASP A 528 23.34 -2.88 29.49
CA ASP A 528 22.06 -2.17 29.55
C ASP A 528 21.26 -2.59 30.79
N LYS A 529 21.18 -3.89 31.07
CA LYS A 529 20.53 -4.41 32.27
C LYS A 529 21.20 -3.95 33.57
N SER A 530 22.54 -3.88 33.57
CA SER A 530 23.29 -3.35 34.74
C SER A 530 23.03 -1.85 34.97
N LEU A 531 22.77 -1.09 33.91
CA LEU A 531 22.35 0.32 33.98
C LEU A 531 20.93 0.47 34.51
N GLU A 532 20.00 -0.44 34.11
CA GLU A 532 18.62 -0.44 34.60
C GLU A 532 18.55 -0.82 36.10
N ASP A 533 19.29 -1.85 36.51
CA ASP A 533 19.23 -2.39 37.88
C ASP A 533 19.98 -1.55 38.92
N ASN A 534 21.06 -0.83 38.57
CA ASN A 534 21.92 -0.10 39.51
C ASN A 534 22.54 1.19 38.91
N TYR A 535 21.71 2.11 38.44
CA TYR A 535 22.15 3.33 37.75
C TYR A 535 23.18 4.16 38.53
N GLU A 536 22.94 4.41 39.83
CA GLU A 536 23.82 5.27 40.65
C GLU A 536 25.23 4.70 40.84
N LYS A 537 25.39 3.38 41.00
CA LYS A 537 26.71 2.73 41.12
C LYS A 537 27.43 2.60 39.78
N THR A 538 26.68 2.33 38.72
CA THR A 538 27.23 2.10 37.39
C THR A 538 27.63 3.43 36.73
N ALA A 539 26.87 4.51 36.98
CA ALA A 539 27.19 5.86 36.48
C ALA A 539 28.40 6.50 37.17
N ALA A 540 28.77 6.06 38.37
CA ALA A 540 30.00 6.52 39.07
C ALA A 540 31.30 5.90 38.50
N ASP A 541 31.23 4.84 37.70
CA ASP A 541 32.38 4.20 37.04
C ASP A 541 32.61 4.79 35.63
N SER A 542 33.51 5.78 35.53
CA SER A 542 33.87 6.39 34.24
C SER A 542 34.40 5.38 33.21
N ALA A 543 35.08 4.32 33.67
CA ALA A 543 35.60 3.27 32.82
C ALA A 543 34.50 2.33 32.25
N PHE A 544 33.29 2.33 32.84
CA PHE A 544 32.14 1.57 32.34
C PHE A 544 31.60 2.17 31.04
N PHE A 545 31.42 3.48 30.99
CA PHE A 545 30.94 4.16 29.79
C PHE A 545 31.93 4.10 28.63
N ASP A 546 33.21 4.16 28.89
CA ASP A 546 34.23 4.01 27.86
C ASP A 546 34.20 2.59 27.26
N ARG A 547 34.05 1.56 28.10
CA ARG A 547 33.91 0.16 27.66
C ARG A 547 32.59 -0.07 26.91
N TYR A 548 31.52 0.54 27.37
CA TYR A 548 30.20 0.44 26.72
C TYR A 548 30.20 1.11 25.34
N GLN A 549 30.80 2.29 25.22
CA GLN A 549 30.95 2.99 23.93
C GLN A 549 31.87 2.25 22.97
N LYS A 550 32.90 1.60 23.48
CA LYS A 550 33.79 0.77 22.70
C LYS A 550 33.07 -0.44 22.12
N ASP A 551 32.29 -1.15 22.94
CA ASP A 551 31.54 -2.32 22.46
C ASP A 551 30.49 -1.94 21.41
N LYS A 552 29.83 -0.80 21.55
CA LYS A 552 28.90 -0.27 20.51
C LYS A 552 29.62 0.04 19.20
N LYS A 553 30.83 0.62 19.26
CA LYS A 553 31.64 0.86 18.08
C LYS A 553 32.12 -0.43 17.43
N ASP A 554 32.54 -1.39 18.24
CA ASP A 554 33.00 -2.70 17.77
C ASP A 554 31.85 -3.50 17.14
N LEU A 555 30.63 -3.39 17.66
CA LEU A 555 29.42 -3.95 17.06
C LEU A 555 29.11 -3.28 15.70
N GLN A 556 29.15 -1.96 15.64
CA GLN A 556 28.92 -1.22 14.39
C GLN A 556 29.95 -1.57 13.31
N GLN A 557 31.21 -1.78 13.70
CA GLN A 557 32.25 -2.19 12.77
C GLN A 557 32.05 -3.64 12.32
N ALA A 558 31.71 -4.54 13.22
CA ALA A 558 31.44 -5.95 12.90
C ALA A 558 30.24 -6.09 11.93
N MET A 559 29.18 -5.28 12.10
CA MET A 559 28.03 -5.23 11.19
C MET A 559 28.42 -4.74 9.79
N LYS A 560 29.26 -3.70 9.67
CA LYS A 560 29.77 -3.23 8.38
C LYS A 560 30.67 -4.26 7.68
N ASP A 561 31.50 -4.95 8.46
CA ASP A 561 32.37 -6.00 7.91
C ASP A 561 31.54 -7.22 7.46
N TRP A 562 30.48 -7.54 8.18
CA TRP A 562 29.51 -8.59 7.82
C TRP A 562 28.79 -8.25 6.51
N GLU A 563 28.27 -7.01 6.37
CA GLU A 563 27.60 -6.51 5.17
C GLU A 563 28.52 -6.60 3.93
N LYS A 564 29.79 -6.21 4.11
CA LYS A 564 30.77 -6.29 3.03
C LYS A 564 31.08 -7.73 2.61
N VAL A 565 31.27 -8.64 3.57
CA VAL A 565 31.55 -10.07 3.28
C VAL A 565 30.32 -10.76 2.70
N SER A 566 29.09 -10.37 3.10
CA SER A 566 27.83 -10.84 2.53
C SER A 566 27.69 -10.42 1.07
N LEU A 567 27.98 -9.16 0.75
CA LEU A 567 28.01 -8.63 -0.62
C LEU A 567 29.08 -9.34 -1.49
N ASP A 568 30.28 -9.55 -0.95
CA ASP A 568 31.35 -10.29 -1.63
C ASP A 568 30.94 -11.76 -1.93
N LEU A 569 30.09 -12.34 -1.08
CA LEU A 569 29.60 -13.70 -1.22
C LEU A 569 28.44 -13.82 -2.24
N GLU A 570 27.65 -12.74 -2.39
CA GLU A 570 26.60 -12.64 -3.41
C GLU A 570 27.18 -12.41 -4.83
N LEU A 571 28.37 -11.82 -4.93
CA LEU A 571 29.05 -11.58 -6.20
C LEU A 571 29.87 -12.78 -6.71
N PHE A 572 30.00 -13.86 -5.90
CA PHE A 572 30.72 -15.09 -6.22
C PHE A 572 29.79 -16.17 -6.81
#